data_8ea81ad4a7d543bae23af28b19f33340
#
_entry.id   8ea81ad4a7d543bae23af28b19f33340
#
_cell.length_a   1.000
_cell.length_b   1.000
_cell.length_c   1.000
_cell.angle_alpha   90.00
_cell.angle_beta   90.00
_cell.angle_gamma   90.00
#
_symmetry.space_group_name_H-M   'P 1'
#
loop_
_entity.id
_entity.type
_entity.pdbx_description
1 polymer ?
#
loop_
_entity_poly.entity_id
_entity_poly.type
_entity_poly.pdbx_seq_one_letter_code
_entity_poly.pdbx_strand_id
1 'polypeptide(L)'
;MYIKTMENRKVLVKRLERLTGTKAVYTRMPECAFVVGDFKVERYGTLVIGDDADAEVIEALLSEGMIKEYAPEPEPETEKEPEPSKVEVSFPMEGHTARSLRNLAAMLYSRGRLISKSTGGEFACSADQMEKLKEADTVPAFLDAVREDLRGIAFTGDALTFTGFPETKSASRTRTFTQLASMMNALAIQQGRVLAREVDGSNERYIFRIWLLHLGMEGEAYKEARRILLAPLSGNKAFRTPENEAEFRRRQRERRAL
;
A
#
# COMPACT_ATOMS: atom_id res chain seq x y z
N MET A 1 19.61 19.33 -22.27
CA MET A 1 18.41 19.42 -23.13
C MET A 1 18.05 18.00 -23.60
N TYR A 2 16.77 17.60 -23.56
CA TYR A 2 16.31 16.27 -23.99
C TYR A 2 15.57 16.38 -25.32
N ILE A 3 15.93 15.54 -26.28
CA ILE A 3 15.36 15.57 -27.63
C ILE A 3 14.96 14.17 -28.05
N LYS A 4 13.73 14.01 -28.58
CA LYS A 4 13.25 12.71 -29.06
C LYS A 4 13.76 12.45 -30.48
N THR A 5 14.40 11.29 -30.69
CA THR A 5 14.91 10.91 -32.00
C THR A 5 13.79 10.34 -32.88
N MET A 6 13.80 10.69 -34.14
CA MET A 6 12.86 10.15 -35.16
C MET A 6 13.44 8.92 -35.87
N GLU A 7 14.73 8.68 -35.73
CA GLU A 7 15.48 7.64 -36.40
C GLU A 7 15.91 6.49 -35.46
N ASN A 8 16.36 5.38 -36.07
CA ASN A 8 16.89 4.28 -35.29
C ASN A 8 18.14 4.72 -34.53
N ARG A 9 18.19 4.41 -33.23
CA ARG A 9 19.27 4.75 -32.30
C ARG A 9 20.68 4.54 -32.87
N LYS A 10 20.90 3.41 -33.61
CA LYS A 10 22.22 3.13 -34.20
C LYS A 10 22.58 4.05 -35.36
N VAL A 11 21.58 4.53 -36.09
CA VAL A 11 21.76 5.51 -37.19
C VAL A 11 22.18 6.85 -36.63
N LEU A 12 21.47 7.30 -35.58
CA LEU A 12 21.80 8.55 -34.88
C LEU A 12 23.21 8.53 -34.30
N VAL A 13 23.59 7.42 -33.62
CA VAL A 13 24.94 7.29 -33.03
C VAL A 13 26.03 7.38 -34.10
N LYS A 14 25.87 6.69 -35.25
CA LYS A 14 26.82 6.79 -36.37
C LYS A 14 26.90 8.19 -36.98
N ARG A 15 25.80 8.91 -37.00
CA ARG A 15 25.77 10.26 -37.48
C ARG A 15 26.48 11.20 -36.54
N LEU A 16 26.25 11.10 -35.24
CA LEU A 16 26.96 11.83 -34.21
C LEU A 16 28.47 11.59 -34.29
N GLU A 17 28.92 10.33 -34.44
CA GLU A 17 30.34 10.03 -34.61
C GLU A 17 30.99 10.75 -35.80
N ARG A 18 30.23 10.89 -36.91
CA ARG A 18 30.73 11.58 -38.10
C ARG A 18 30.77 13.10 -37.92
N LEU A 19 29.80 13.66 -37.22
CA LEU A 19 29.71 15.11 -37.00
C LEU A 19 30.70 15.56 -35.93
N THR A 20 30.85 14.84 -34.85
CA THR A 20 31.75 15.18 -33.73
C THR A 20 33.17 14.68 -33.92
N GLY A 21 33.45 13.76 -34.86
CA GLY A 21 34.72 13.07 -34.97
C GLY A 21 35.08 12.16 -33.79
N THR A 22 34.19 11.98 -32.83
CA THR A 22 34.38 11.21 -31.59
C THR A 22 33.73 9.84 -31.70
N LYS A 23 34.39 8.78 -31.32
CA LYS A 23 33.84 7.41 -31.33
C LYS A 23 32.84 7.24 -30.19
N ALA A 24 31.74 6.55 -30.47
CA ALA A 24 30.74 6.21 -29.48
C ALA A 24 31.26 5.20 -28.45
N VAL A 25 31.04 5.49 -27.20
CA VAL A 25 31.31 4.58 -26.07
C VAL A 25 29.97 4.04 -25.55
N TYR A 26 29.81 2.73 -25.52
CA TYR A 26 28.61 2.12 -24.95
C TYR A 26 28.74 1.94 -23.45
N THR A 27 27.86 2.59 -22.68
CA THR A 27 27.77 2.40 -21.23
C THR A 27 26.90 1.16 -20.95
N ARG A 28 27.47 0.20 -20.22
CA ARG A 28 26.78 -1.03 -19.82
C ARG A 28 25.68 -0.72 -18.79
N MET A 29 25.00 -1.77 -18.31
CA MET A 29 24.00 -1.60 -17.23
C MET A 29 24.58 -0.83 -16.03
N PRO A 30 23.77 0.07 -15.41
CA PRO A 30 22.31 0.25 -15.59
C PRO A 30 21.90 1.15 -16.75
N GLU A 31 22.73 2.02 -17.27
CA GLU A 31 22.33 3.08 -18.21
C GLU A 31 22.06 2.59 -19.64
N CYS A 32 22.81 1.62 -20.13
CA CYS A 32 22.68 1.10 -21.49
C CYS A 32 22.61 2.18 -22.59
N ALA A 33 23.39 3.25 -22.46
CA ALA A 33 23.43 4.39 -23.34
C ALA A 33 24.66 4.39 -24.26
N PHE A 34 24.65 5.17 -25.35
CA PHE A 34 25.83 5.51 -26.13
C PHE A 34 26.23 6.96 -25.82
N VAL A 35 27.49 7.18 -25.50
CA VAL A 35 28.07 8.51 -25.28
C VAL A 35 29.00 8.84 -26.43
N VAL A 36 28.80 10.00 -27.07
CA VAL A 36 29.59 10.53 -28.18
C VAL A 36 29.93 11.98 -27.87
N GLY A 37 31.10 12.26 -27.30
CA GLY A 37 31.43 13.57 -26.75
C GLY A 37 30.40 14.02 -25.72
N ASP A 38 29.83 15.20 -25.89
CA ASP A 38 28.80 15.76 -24.99
C ASP A 38 27.36 15.31 -25.31
N PHE A 39 27.23 14.31 -26.19
CA PHE A 39 25.95 13.73 -26.60
C PHE A 39 25.78 12.33 -26.00
N LYS A 40 24.64 12.08 -25.33
CA LYS A 40 24.29 10.76 -24.79
C LYS A 40 22.99 10.27 -25.42
N VAL A 41 23.02 9.11 -26.08
CA VAL A 41 21.85 8.48 -26.70
C VAL A 41 21.37 7.35 -25.81
N GLU A 42 20.24 7.54 -25.15
CA GLU A 42 19.67 6.59 -24.20
C GLU A 42 19.05 5.37 -24.87
N ARG A 43 18.69 4.37 -24.05
CA ARG A 43 18.15 3.08 -24.51
C ARG A 43 16.90 3.21 -25.39
N TYR A 44 16.04 4.18 -25.10
CA TYR A 44 14.77 4.38 -25.78
C TYR A 44 14.83 5.42 -26.90
N GLY A 45 16.02 5.86 -27.30
CA GLY A 45 16.23 6.79 -28.40
C GLY A 45 16.12 8.26 -27.99
N THR A 46 16.18 8.60 -26.73
CA THR A 46 16.30 9.98 -26.26
C THR A 46 17.73 10.47 -26.42
N LEU A 47 17.93 11.64 -27.02
CA LEU A 47 19.21 12.32 -27.11
C LEU A 47 19.32 13.32 -25.97
N VAL A 48 20.27 13.13 -25.08
CA VAL A 48 20.63 14.09 -24.03
C VAL A 48 21.82 14.89 -24.53
N ILE A 49 21.72 16.19 -24.49
CA ILE A 49 22.74 17.14 -24.94
C ILE A 49 23.39 17.77 -23.71
N GLY A 50 24.70 17.67 -23.59
CA GLY A 50 25.47 18.30 -22.52
C GLY A 50 25.54 19.84 -22.73
N ASP A 51 25.94 20.53 -21.66
CA ASP A 51 25.99 21.99 -21.65
C ASP A 51 27.07 22.56 -22.59
N ASP A 52 28.13 21.80 -22.89
CA ASP A 52 29.25 22.19 -23.76
C ASP A 52 29.09 21.61 -25.19
N ALA A 53 27.92 21.09 -25.54
CA ALA A 53 27.68 20.47 -26.84
C ALA A 53 27.72 21.50 -28.01
N ASP A 54 28.36 21.10 -29.08
CA ASP A 54 28.53 21.96 -30.28
C ASP A 54 27.18 22.21 -30.95
N ALA A 55 26.83 23.52 -31.07
CA ALA A 55 25.60 24.01 -31.68
C ALA A 55 25.48 23.63 -33.15
N GLU A 56 26.59 23.55 -33.90
CA GLU A 56 26.59 23.19 -35.33
C GLU A 56 26.15 21.76 -35.53
N VAL A 57 26.50 20.85 -34.59
CA VAL A 57 26.07 19.44 -34.61
C VAL A 57 24.57 19.32 -34.37
N ILE A 58 24.03 20.12 -33.44
CA ILE A 58 22.61 20.16 -33.14
C ILE A 58 21.81 20.66 -34.37
N GLU A 59 22.25 21.73 -34.97
CA GLU A 59 21.60 22.32 -36.15
C GLU A 59 21.63 21.36 -37.36
N ALA A 60 22.73 20.64 -37.56
CA ALA A 60 22.85 19.62 -38.59
C ALA A 60 21.85 18.47 -38.38
N LEU A 61 21.68 18.00 -37.15
CA LEU A 61 20.71 16.91 -36.82
C LEU A 61 19.26 17.37 -36.96
N LEU A 62 18.96 18.64 -36.66
CA LEU A 62 17.64 19.24 -36.85
C LEU A 62 17.31 19.38 -38.33
N SER A 63 18.27 19.91 -39.15
CA SER A 63 18.08 20.10 -40.60
C SER A 63 17.91 18.78 -41.35
N GLU A 64 18.53 17.69 -40.87
CA GLU A 64 18.39 16.35 -41.41
C GLU A 64 17.12 15.63 -40.92
N GLY A 65 16.33 16.24 -40.01
CA GLY A 65 15.11 15.69 -39.45
C GLY A 65 15.34 14.46 -38.54
N MET A 66 16.57 14.23 -38.10
CA MET A 66 16.93 13.15 -37.23
C MET A 66 16.45 13.35 -35.77
N ILE A 67 16.35 14.62 -35.38
CA ILE A 67 15.84 15.05 -34.10
C ILE A 67 14.75 16.11 -34.28
N LYS A 68 13.79 16.15 -33.38
CA LYS A 68 12.83 17.26 -33.29
C LYS A 68 13.04 17.95 -31.95
N GLU A 69 12.96 19.27 -31.98
CA GLU A 69 12.94 20.07 -30.77
C GLU A 69 11.77 19.61 -29.91
N TYR A 70 12.07 18.99 -28.81
CA TYR A 70 11.11 18.59 -27.78
C TYR A 70 11.09 19.72 -26.76
N ALA A 71 10.03 20.55 -26.78
CA ALA A 71 9.71 21.26 -25.56
C ALA A 71 9.50 20.19 -24.49
N PRO A 72 10.29 20.13 -23.41
CA PRO A 72 10.02 19.15 -22.38
C PRO A 72 8.56 19.36 -21.99
N GLU A 73 7.72 18.32 -22.16
CA GLU A 73 6.55 18.21 -21.29
C GLU A 73 7.10 18.48 -19.89
N PRO A 74 6.48 19.39 -19.10
CA PRO A 74 6.99 19.68 -17.77
C PRO A 74 7.35 18.33 -17.17
N GLU A 75 8.63 18.18 -16.81
CA GLU A 75 9.13 16.93 -16.21
C GLU A 75 8.03 16.50 -15.26
N PRO A 76 7.52 15.22 -15.33
CA PRO A 76 6.55 14.81 -14.35
C PRO A 76 7.18 15.23 -13.04
N GLU A 77 6.58 16.25 -12.42
CA GLU A 77 7.15 16.97 -11.25
C GLU A 77 7.76 15.87 -10.42
N THR A 78 9.10 15.91 -10.26
CA THR A 78 9.81 14.88 -9.47
C THR A 78 8.89 14.62 -8.35
N GLU A 79 8.22 13.42 -8.34
CA GLU A 79 7.14 13.16 -7.40
C GLU A 79 7.78 13.50 -6.07
N LYS A 80 7.47 14.69 -5.56
CA LYS A 80 7.89 15.10 -4.22
C LYS A 80 7.49 13.91 -3.41
N GLU A 81 8.46 13.21 -2.82
CA GLU A 81 8.15 12.03 -2.00
C GLU A 81 6.86 12.37 -1.27
N PRO A 82 5.77 11.63 -1.52
CA PRO A 82 4.45 12.07 -1.07
C PRO A 82 4.58 12.39 0.41
N GLU A 83 4.21 13.60 0.78
CA GLU A 83 4.22 13.97 2.20
C GLU A 83 3.38 12.96 2.96
N PRO A 84 3.78 12.57 4.16
CA PRO A 84 3.02 11.59 4.92
C PRO A 84 1.59 12.15 5.08
N SER A 85 0.63 11.46 4.52
CA SER A 85 -0.78 11.83 4.63
C SER A 85 -1.48 10.88 5.59
N LYS A 86 -2.34 11.42 6.42
CA LYS A 86 -3.21 10.65 7.30
C LYS A 86 -4.18 9.83 6.45
N VAL A 87 -4.23 8.54 6.69
CA VAL A 87 -5.16 7.67 5.96
C VAL A 87 -6.49 7.68 6.69
N GLU A 88 -7.51 8.26 6.06
CA GLU A 88 -8.88 8.24 6.53
C GLU A 88 -9.76 7.54 5.48
N VAL A 89 -10.60 6.62 5.94
CA VAL A 89 -11.47 5.83 5.05
C VAL A 89 -12.91 6.00 5.52
N SER A 90 -13.71 6.69 4.72
CA SER A 90 -15.10 7.01 5.05
C SER A 90 -16.08 6.12 4.29
N PHE A 91 -17.16 5.75 4.96
CA PHE A 91 -18.29 5.01 4.41
C PHE A 91 -19.59 5.75 4.75
N PRO A 92 -20.61 5.70 3.87
CA PRO A 92 -21.91 6.28 4.18
C PRO A 92 -22.57 5.53 5.33
N MET A 93 -23.32 6.24 6.17
CA MET A 93 -24.15 5.63 7.22
C MET A 93 -25.35 4.89 6.65
N GLU A 94 -25.70 5.13 5.38
CA GLU A 94 -26.78 4.42 4.70
C GLU A 94 -26.50 2.90 4.69
N GLY A 95 -27.49 2.10 5.07
CA GLY A 95 -27.36 0.64 5.22
C GLY A 95 -26.85 0.18 6.58
N HIS A 96 -26.35 1.08 7.44
CA HIS A 96 -26.02 0.75 8.81
C HIS A 96 -27.26 0.73 9.73
N THR A 97 -27.24 -0.22 10.63
CA THR A 97 -28.21 -0.36 11.74
C THR A 97 -27.46 -0.27 13.06
N ALA A 98 -28.14 -0.06 14.17
CA ALA A 98 -27.52 -0.12 15.50
C ALA A 98 -26.75 -1.43 15.71
N ARG A 99 -27.25 -2.55 15.18
CA ARG A 99 -26.59 -3.85 15.21
C ARG A 99 -25.26 -3.83 14.46
N SER A 100 -25.22 -3.33 13.24
CA SER A 100 -23.96 -3.29 12.45
C SER A 100 -22.92 -2.37 13.08
N LEU A 101 -23.34 -1.26 13.66
CA LEU A 101 -22.45 -0.36 14.39
C LEU A 101 -21.91 -1.01 15.68
N ARG A 102 -22.77 -1.74 16.43
CA ARG A 102 -22.34 -2.55 17.57
C ARG A 102 -21.36 -3.66 17.14
N ASN A 103 -21.53 -4.24 15.96
CA ASN A 103 -20.59 -5.22 15.42
C ASN A 103 -19.19 -4.60 15.18
N LEU A 104 -19.11 -3.37 14.65
CA LEU A 104 -17.83 -2.65 14.52
C LEU A 104 -17.19 -2.40 15.88
N ALA A 105 -17.94 -1.90 16.85
CA ALA A 105 -17.46 -1.69 18.22
C ALA A 105 -16.96 -3.02 18.84
N ALA A 106 -17.68 -4.12 18.65
CA ALA A 106 -17.28 -5.44 19.12
C ALA A 106 -15.99 -5.96 18.46
N MET A 107 -15.76 -5.64 17.18
CA MET A 107 -14.48 -5.93 16.51
C MET A 107 -13.33 -5.14 17.15
N LEU A 108 -13.54 -3.85 17.43
CA LEU A 108 -12.53 -3.02 18.09
C LEU A 108 -12.28 -3.47 19.52
N TYR A 109 -13.32 -3.78 20.29
CA TYR A 109 -13.17 -4.33 21.63
C TYR A 109 -12.35 -5.61 21.63
N SER A 110 -12.71 -6.55 20.76
CA SER A 110 -12.07 -7.86 20.74
C SER A 110 -10.66 -7.86 20.15
N ARG A 111 -10.36 -7.00 19.20
CA ARG A 111 -9.12 -7.02 18.40
C ARG A 111 -8.45 -5.67 18.20
N GLY A 112 -8.94 -4.59 18.80
CA GLY A 112 -8.40 -3.24 18.63
C GLY A 112 -6.90 -3.18 18.92
N ARG A 113 -6.44 -3.86 19.97
CA ARG A 113 -5.00 -3.98 20.28
C ARG A 113 -4.19 -4.60 19.14
N LEU A 114 -4.70 -5.66 18.51
CA LEU A 114 -4.03 -6.32 17.39
C LEU A 114 -4.09 -5.47 16.12
N ILE A 115 -5.22 -4.79 15.87
CA ILE A 115 -5.37 -3.84 14.75
C ILE A 115 -4.38 -2.69 14.92
N SER A 116 -4.32 -2.08 16.11
CA SER A 116 -3.38 -0.98 16.40
C SER A 116 -1.92 -1.42 16.19
N LYS A 117 -1.53 -2.57 16.75
CA LYS A 117 -0.18 -3.11 16.59
C LYS A 117 0.16 -3.46 15.14
N SER A 118 -0.80 -4.00 14.38
CA SER A 118 -0.60 -4.42 12.99
C SER A 118 -0.50 -3.24 12.01
N THR A 119 -1.22 -2.16 12.29
CA THR A 119 -1.24 -0.97 11.44
C THR A 119 -0.24 0.09 11.89
N GLY A 120 0.12 0.11 13.17
CA GLY A 120 0.83 1.20 13.83
C GLY A 120 -0.09 2.37 14.18
N GLY A 121 -1.41 2.16 14.17
CA GLY A 121 -2.43 3.17 14.45
C GLY A 121 -3.06 3.01 15.83
N GLU A 122 -4.21 3.67 16.02
CA GLU A 122 -4.93 3.66 17.29
C GLU A 122 -6.37 3.20 17.10
N PHE A 123 -6.67 1.98 17.56
CA PHE A 123 -7.99 1.38 17.52
C PHE A 123 -8.30 0.72 18.86
N ALA A 124 -9.35 1.17 19.53
CA ALA A 124 -9.78 0.59 20.80
C ALA A 124 -11.27 0.83 21.07
N CYS A 125 -11.85 -0.07 21.86
CA CYS A 125 -13.14 0.10 22.49
C CYS A 125 -13.03 -0.48 23.89
N SER A 126 -13.46 0.26 24.92
CA SER A 126 -13.42 -0.21 26.31
C SER A 126 -14.55 -1.18 26.64
N ALA A 127 -14.42 -1.94 27.73
CA ALA A 127 -15.48 -2.81 28.24
C ALA A 127 -16.70 -1.99 28.63
N ASP A 128 -16.48 -0.85 29.32
CA ASP A 128 -17.56 0.04 29.75
C ASP A 128 -18.33 0.60 28.55
N GLN A 129 -17.62 0.93 27.47
CA GLN A 129 -18.22 1.37 26.22
C GLN A 129 -19.06 0.27 25.58
N MET A 130 -18.53 -0.96 25.53
CA MET A 130 -19.29 -2.09 24.99
C MET A 130 -20.56 -2.36 25.80
N GLU A 131 -20.54 -2.16 27.11
CA GLU A 131 -21.72 -2.35 27.96
C GLU A 131 -22.80 -1.31 27.63
N LYS A 132 -22.42 -0.02 27.54
CA LYS A 132 -23.32 1.08 27.13
C LYS A 132 -23.95 0.83 25.75
N LEU A 133 -23.14 0.31 24.81
CA LEU A 133 -23.60 0.07 23.43
C LEU A 133 -24.55 -1.12 23.29
N LYS A 134 -24.61 -2.03 24.28
CA LYS A 134 -25.55 -3.16 24.24
C LYS A 134 -27.02 -2.70 24.27
N GLU A 135 -27.31 -1.62 24.96
CA GLU A 135 -28.67 -1.06 25.11
C GLU A 135 -29.08 -0.15 23.94
N ALA A 136 -28.15 0.19 23.06
CA ALA A 136 -28.42 1.10 21.95
C ALA A 136 -29.08 0.36 20.77
N ASP A 137 -30.41 0.31 20.73
CA ASP A 137 -31.17 -0.43 19.71
C ASP A 137 -31.46 0.38 18.44
N THR A 138 -31.18 1.68 18.44
CA THR A 138 -31.34 2.57 17.28
C THR A 138 -30.02 3.25 16.93
N VAL A 139 -29.88 3.68 15.66
CA VAL A 139 -28.68 4.41 15.23
C VAL A 139 -28.47 5.70 16.03
N PRO A 140 -29.49 6.54 16.26
CA PRO A 140 -29.33 7.72 17.12
C PRO A 140 -28.88 7.38 18.54
N ALA A 141 -29.45 6.36 19.17
CA ALA A 141 -29.05 5.93 20.50
C ALA A 141 -27.60 5.43 20.54
N PHE A 142 -27.15 4.73 19.48
CA PHE A 142 -25.76 4.33 19.33
C PHE A 142 -24.85 5.55 19.22
N LEU A 143 -25.19 6.53 18.37
CA LEU A 143 -24.39 7.75 18.18
C LEU A 143 -24.30 8.58 19.46
N ASP A 144 -25.38 8.64 20.25
CA ASP A 144 -25.38 9.33 21.55
C ASP A 144 -24.50 8.60 22.59
N ALA A 145 -24.49 7.27 22.56
CA ALA A 145 -23.70 6.45 23.49
C ALA A 145 -22.19 6.44 23.15
N VAL A 146 -21.83 6.65 21.87
CA VAL A 146 -20.45 6.49 21.36
C VAL A 146 -19.56 7.74 21.59
N ARG A 147 -20.08 8.84 22.02
CA ARG A 147 -19.54 10.21 21.92
C ARG A 147 -18.02 10.39 22.08
N GLU A 148 -17.27 9.60 22.87
CA GLU A 148 -15.82 9.83 23.04
C GLU A 148 -14.96 8.57 23.24
N ASP A 149 -15.55 7.40 23.40
CA ASP A 149 -14.84 6.21 23.90
C ASP A 149 -14.43 5.18 22.84
N LEU A 150 -14.82 5.38 21.58
CA LEU A 150 -14.44 4.50 20.47
C LEU A 150 -13.27 5.11 19.69
N ARG A 151 -12.07 4.63 19.94
CA ARG A 151 -10.89 5.12 19.24
C ARG A 151 -10.75 4.48 17.86
N GLY A 152 -10.39 5.29 16.89
CA GLY A 152 -10.07 4.87 15.52
C GLY A 152 -11.23 4.86 14.55
N ILE A 153 -12.46 5.10 15.01
CA ILE A 153 -13.63 5.32 14.15
C ILE A 153 -14.39 6.55 14.66
N ALA A 154 -14.61 7.50 13.76
CA ALA A 154 -15.46 8.67 14.00
C ALA A 154 -16.81 8.48 13.29
N PHE A 155 -17.87 8.98 13.91
CA PHE A 155 -19.22 8.96 13.37
C PHE A 155 -19.74 10.38 13.20
N THR A 156 -20.29 10.65 12.02
CA THR A 156 -21.08 11.86 11.73
C THR A 156 -22.49 11.42 11.39
N GLY A 157 -23.43 12.38 11.19
CA GLY A 157 -24.83 12.04 10.92
C GLY A 157 -25.05 11.18 9.67
N ASP A 158 -24.14 11.28 8.70
CA ASP A 158 -24.22 10.69 7.36
C ASP A 158 -23.05 9.78 6.99
N ALA A 159 -21.96 9.77 7.78
CA ALA A 159 -20.79 8.97 7.50
C ALA A 159 -20.13 8.36 8.75
N LEU A 160 -19.51 7.20 8.57
CA LEU A 160 -18.55 6.63 9.51
C LEU A 160 -17.15 6.66 8.89
N THR A 161 -16.16 7.11 9.63
CA THR A 161 -14.79 7.28 9.13
C THR A 161 -13.79 6.57 10.01
N PHE A 162 -13.00 5.68 9.42
CA PHE A 162 -11.85 5.08 10.08
C PHE A 162 -10.72 6.11 10.13
N THR A 163 -10.44 6.65 11.31
CA THR A 163 -9.48 7.74 11.57
C THR A 163 -8.24 7.26 12.30
N GLY A 164 -8.23 6.01 12.76
CA GLY A 164 -7.17 5.45 13.61
C GLY A 164 -5.92 5.01 12.86
N PHE A 165 -5.85 5.09 11.53
CA PHE A 165 -4.67 4.72 10.77
C PHE A 165 -3.56 5.77 10.89
N PRO A 166 -2.28 5.35 10.92
CA PRO A 166 -1.17 6.29 10.97
C PRO A 166 -0.94 6.96 9.62
N GLU A 167 -0.25 8.08 9.65
CA GLU A 167 0.28 8.70 8.44
C GLU A 167 1.24 7.77 7.71
N THR A 168 1.18 7.77 6.39
CA THR A 168 2.07 6.96 5.57
C THR A 168 2.34 7.60 4.21
N LYS A 169 3.55 7.40 3.71
CA LYS A 169 3.95 7.70 2.32
C LYS A 169 3.78 6.49 1.40
N SER A 170 3.50 5.31 1.94
CA SER A 170 3.47 4.06 1.20
C SER A 170 2.09 3.78 0.61
N ALA A 171 1.97 3.79 -0.71
CA ALA A 171 0.76 3.43 -1.44
C ALA A 171 0.26 2.00 -1.09
N SER A 172 1.18 1.05 -0.88
CA SER A 172 0.83 -0.31 -0.44
C SER A 172 0.20 -0.33 0.95
N ARG A 173 0.68 0.51 1.89
CA ARG A 173 0.07 0.62 3.22
C ARG A 173 -1.29 1.29 3.13
N THR A 174 -1.42 2.39 2.39
CA THR A 174 -2.70 3.08 2.17
C THR A 174 -3.74 2.10 1.60
N ARG A 175 -3.39 1.37 0.54
CA ARG A 175 -4.26 0.32 -0.02
C ARG A 175 -4.64 -0.74 1.02
N THR A 176 -3.67 -1.20 1.80
CA THR A 176 -3.89 -2.21 2.85
C THR A 176 -4.88 -1.72 3.91
N PHE A 177 -4.75 -0.47 4.37
CA PHE A 177 -5.63 0.13 5.37
C PHE A 177 -7.05 0.33 4.82
N THR A 178 -7.15 0.80 3.58
CA THR A 178 -8.45 0.91 2.89
C THR A 178 -9.13 -0.46 2.75
N GLN A 179 -8.40 -1.49 2.36
CA GLN A 179 -8.92 -2.86 2.28
C GLN A 179 -9.39 -3.36 3.65
N LEU A 180 -8.59 -3.16 4.71
CA LEU A 180 -8.97 -3.57 6.07
C LEU A 180 -10.25 -2.88 6.53
N ALA A 181 -10.34 -1.56 6.39
CA ALA A 181 -11.53 -0.78 6.74
C ALA A 181 -12.77 -1.25 5.96
N SER A 182 -12.63 -1.47 4.64
CA SER A 182 -13.72 -1.95 3.78
C SER A 182 -14.23 -3.31 4.21
N MET A 183 -13.33 -4.26 4.52
CA MET A 183 -13.70 -5.60 4.96
C MET A 183 -14.34 -5.60 6.36
N MET A 184 -13.85 -4.76 7.27
CA MET A 184 -14.46 -4.59 8.59
C MET A 184 -15.87 -4.01 8.46
N ASN A 185 -16.05 -2.99 7.63
CA ASN A 185 -17.33 -2.37 7.37
C ASN A 185 -18.34 -3.37 6.76
N ALA A 186 -17.93 -4.07 5.72
CA ALA A 186 -18.77 -5.08 5.05
C ALA A 186 -19.19 -6.20 6.01
N LEU A 187 -18.24 -6.74 6.80
CA LEU A 187 -18.55 -7.79 7.77
C LEU A 187 -19.50 -7.31 8.85
N ALA A 188 -19.35 -6.06 9.32
CA ALA A 188 -20.24 -5.48 10.32
C ALA A 188 -21.70 -5.41 9.85
N ILE A 189 -21.91 -5.08 8.59
CA ILE A 189 -23.25 -5.03 7.97
C ILE A 189 -23.82 -6.44 7.78
N GLN A 190 -23.01 -7.37 7.28
CA GLN A 190 -23.45 -8.72 6.89
C GLN A 190 -23.72 -9.63 8.09
N GLN A 191 -22.97 -9.47 9.18
CA GLN A 191 -23.09 -10.38 10.32
C GLN A 191 -24.27 -10.03 11.24
N GLY A 192 -24.98 -11.06 11.66
CA GLY A 192 -26.04 -10.93 12.66
C GLY A 192 -25.50 -10.49 14.03
N ARG A 193 -24.33 -11.01 14.45
CA ARG A 193 -23.66 -10.67 15.71
C ARG A 193 -22.18 -10.95 15.65
N VAL A 194 -21.37 -10.01 16.08
CA VAL A 194 -19.94 -10.20 16.40
C VAL A 194 -19.78 -10.38 17.90
N LEU A 195 -19.00 -11.39 18.29
CA LEU A 195 -18.74 -11.65 19.71
C LEU A 195 -17.75 -10.62 20.25
N ALA A 196 -18.19 -9.86 21.25
CA ALA A 196 -17.35 -8.96 22.03
C ALA A 196 -16.58 -9.76 23.11
N ARG A 197 -15.51 -10.43 22.72
CA ARG A 197 -14.62 -11.16 23.64
C ARG A 197 -13.18 -10.79 23.32
N GLU A 198 -12.47 -10.34 24.34
CA GLU A 198 -11.03 -10.11 24.20
C GLU A 198 -10.30 -11.38 23.79
N VAL A 199 -9.34 -11.21 22.91
CA VAL A 199 -8.56 -12.31 22.37
C VAL A 199 -7.29 -12.50 23.20
N ASP A 200 -7.04 -13.73 23.64
CA ASP A 200 -5.78 -14.10 24.28
C ASP A 200 -4.59 -13.80 23.34
N GLY A 201 -3.59 -13.07 23.87
CA GLY A 201 -2.47 -12.53 23.11
C GLY A 201 -1.29 -13.50 22.88
N SER A 202 -1.41 -14.78 23.19
CA SER A 202 -0.29 -15.73 23.17
C SER A 202 0.34 -15.95 21.80
N ASN A 203 -0.45 -15.87 20.70
CA ASN A 203 0.05 -15.95 19.32
C ASN A 203 -0.68 -14.95 18.42
N GLU A 204 -0.26 -13.69 18.51
CA GLU A 204 -0.89 -12.57 17.81
C GLU A 204 -1.00 -12.79 16.30
N ARG A 205 0.07 -13.29 15.69
CA ARG A 205 0.16 -13.48 14.23
C ARG A 205 -0.80 -14.55 13.73
N TYR A 206 -0.93 -15.65 14.43
CA TYR A 206 -1.89 -16.71 14.11
C TYR A 206 -3.32 -16.21 14.25
N ILE A 207 -3.64 -15.64 15.41
CA ILE A 207 -4.98 -15.17 15.75
C ILE A 207 -5.44 -14.10 14.76
N PHE A 208 -4.58 -13.12 14.46
CA PHE A 208 -4.90 -12.04 13.54
C PHE A 208 -5.04 -12.55 12.10
N ARG A 209 -4.17 -13.49 11.67
CA ARG A 209 -4.30 -14.14 10.37
C ARG A 209 -5.64 -14.83 10.18
N ILE A 210 -6.10 -15.61 11.18
CA ILE A 210 -7.41 -16.28 11.10
C ILE A 210 -8.53 -15.24 11.01
N TRP A 211 -8.43 -14.17 11.79
CA TRP A 211 -9.42 -13.11 11.72
C TRP A 211 -9.45 -12.39 10.36
N LEU A 212 -8.30 -12.09 9.76
CA LEU A 212 -8.24 -11.51 8.41
C LEU A 212 -8.92 -12.41 7.36
N LEU A 213 -8.76 -13.73 7.48
CA LEU A 213 -9.47 -14.68 6.62
C LEU A 213 -10.99 -14.63 6.86
N HIS A 214 -11.44 -14.53 8.10
CA HIS A 214 -12.86 -14.36 8.44
C HIS A 214 -13.43 -13.03 7.96
N LEU A 215 -12.61 -11.97 7.83
CA LEU A 215 -13.00 -10.73 7.19
C LEU A 215 -13.18 -10.87 5.67
N GLY A 216 -12.76 -11.99 5.07
CA GLY A 216 -12.79 -12.20 3.62
C GLY A 216 -11.50 -11.77 2.91
N MET A 217 -10.43 -11.44 3.64
CA MET A 217 -9.13 -11.11 3.04
C MET A 217 -8.39 -12.40 2.62
N GLU A 218 -8.95 -13.17 1.69
CA GLU A 218 -8.40 -14.41 1.14
C GLU A 218 -7.81 -14.21 -0.27
N GLY A 219 -7.14 -15.25 -0.77
CA GLY A 219 -6.61 -15.27 -2.14
C GLY A 219 -5.42 -14.37 -2.38
N GLU A 220 -5.02 -14.26 -3.64
CA GLU A 220 -3.83 -13.53 -4.09
C GLU A 220 -4.02 -12.01 -3.98
N ALA A 221 -5.24 -11.51 -4.22
CA ALA A 221 -5.57 -10.08 -4.15
C ALA A 221 -5.24 -9.44 -2.78
N TYR A 222 -5.35 -10.20 -1.70
CA TYR A 222 -5.05 -9.72 -0.34
C TYR A 222 -3.73 -10.23 0.22
N LYS A 223 -2.90 -10.90 -0.56
CA LYS A 223 -1.64 -11.49 -0.11
C LYS A 223 -0.67 -10.42 0.43
N GLU A 224 -0.54 -9.31 -0.28
CA GLU A 224 0.29 -8.20 0.14
C GLU A 224 -0.25 -7.54 1.41
N ALA A 225 -1.55 -7.27 1.48
CA ALA A 225 -2.19 -6.71 2.66
C ALA A 225 -1.98 -7.60 3.90
N ARG A 226 -2.21 -8.91 3.77
CA ARG A 226 -1.93 -9.85 4.87
C ARG A 226 -0.45 -9.85 5.27
N ARG A 227 0.47 -9.73 4.32
CA ARG A 227 1.91 -9.65 4.60
C ARG A 227 2.24 -8.41 5.43
N ILE A 228 1.72 -7.25 5.03
CA ILE A 228 1.93 -5.96 5.72
C ILE A 228 1.34 -6.01 7.12
N LEU A 229 0.07 -6.44 7.26
CA LEU A 229 -0.64 -6.46 8.54
C LEU A 229 -0.07 -7.49 9.54
N LEU A 230 0.48 -8.59 9.07
CA LEU A 230 1.04 -9.62 9.95
C LEU A 230 2.52 -9.37 10.32
N ALA A 231 3.22 -8.48 9.60
CA ALA A 231 4.65 -8.25 9.83
C ALA A 231 4.97 -7.76 11.27
N PRO A 232 4.23 -6.79 11.86
CA PRO A 232 4.54 -6.26 13.19
C PRO A 232 4.13 -7.20 14.35
N LEU A 233 3.36 -8.25 14.06
CA LEU A 233 2.80 -9.14 15.09
C LEU A 233 3.76 -10.26 15.47
N SER A 234 3.74 -10.66 16.73
CA SER A 234 4.55 -11.76 17.27
C SER A 234 3.89 -13.12 17.06
N GLY A 235 4.72 -14.18 17.11
CA GLY A 235 4.26 -15.56 17.03
C GLY A 235 4.35 -16.20 15.65
N ASN A 236 3.80 -17.41 15.54
CA ASN A 236 3.84 -18.26 14.34
C ASN A 236 2.59 -18.03 13.47
N LYS A 237 2.75 -18.07 12.13
CA LYS A 237 1.62 -17.95 11.19
C LYS A 237 0.77 -19.21 11.10
N ALA A 238 1.39 -20.38 11.27
CA ALA A 238 0.80 -21.68 10.90
C ALA A 238 0.22 -22.41 12.10
N PHE A 239 0.80 -22.23 13.28
CA PHE A 239 0.43 -23.00 14.47
C PHE A 239 -0.09 -22.08 15.57
N ARG A 240 -1.16 -22.52 16.24
CA ARG A 240 -1.76 -21.78 17.34
C ARG A 240 -0.86 -21.76 18.57
N THR A 241 -0.25 -22.91 18.89
CA THR A 241 0.61 -23.09 20.07
C THR A 241 1.96 -23.70 19.67
N PRO A 242 3.02 -23.51 20.47
CA PRO A 242 4.32 -24.14 20.24
C PRO A 242 4.26 -25.67 20.23
N GLU A 243 3.37 -26.27 21.04
CA GLU A 243 3.17 -27.72 21.13
C GLU A 243 2.66 -28.29 19.80
N ASN A 244 1.69 -27.59 19.16
CA ASN A 244 1.18 -27.98 17.84
C ASN A 244 2.27 -27.92 16.77
N GLU A 245 3.17 -26.95 16.85
CA GLU A 245 4.32 -26.85 15.96
C GLU A 245 5.30 -28.00 16.17
N ALA A 246 5.63 -28.31 17.43
CA ALA A 246 6.53 -29.40 17.79
C ALA A 246 5.96 -30.77 17.35
N GLU A 247 4.68 -30.98 17.54
CA GLU A 247 4.00 -32.22 17.12
C GLU A 247 4.01 -32.37 15.59
N PHE A 248 3.72 -31.29 14.85
CA PHE A 248 3.79 -31.29 13.38
C PHE A 248 5.20 -31.62 12.87
N ARG A 249 6.22 -30.99 13.47
CA ARG A 249 7.63 -31.26 13.13
C ARG A 249 8.02 -32.71 13.41
N ARG A 250 7.54 -33.27 14.53
CA ARG A 250 7.76 -34.69 14.86
C ARG A 250 7.15 -35.60 13.79
N ARG A 251 5.87 -35.41 13.45
CA ARG A 251 5.18 -36.19 12.41
C ARG A 251 5.85 -36.07 11.04
N GLN A 252 6.39 -34.90 10.71
CA GLN A 252 7.13 -34.73 9.45
C GLN A 252 8.46 -35.49 9.43
N ARG A 253 9.17 -35.56 10.57
CA ARG A 253 10.41 -36.35 10.67
C ARG A 253 10.12 -37.84 10.55
N GLU A 254 9.09 -38.33 11.20
CA GLU A 254 8.64 -39.75 11.13
C GLU A 254 8.28 -40.13 9.69
N ARG A 255 7.57 -39.26 8.94
CA ARG A 255 7.23 -39.47 7.52
C ARG A 255 8.43 -39.46 6.56
N ARG A 256 9.52 -38.80 6.92
CA ARG A 256 10.74 -38.78 6.10
C ARG A 256 11.69 -39.93 6.42
N ALA A 257 11.45 -40.64 7.51
CA ALA A 257 12.25 -41.77 7.95
C ALA A 257 11.68 -43.10 7.46
N LEU A 258 10.47 -43.11 6.88
CA LEU A 258 9.82 -44.21 6.17
C LEU A 258 10.06 -44.13 4.67
#